data_84b4e9c8e3d4c99fcee08580cd4a549c
#
_entry.id   84b4e9c8e3d4c99fcee08580cd4a549c
#
_cell.length_a   1.000
_cell.length_b   1.000
_cell.length_c   1.000
_cell.angle_alpha   90.00
_cell.angle_beta   90.00
_cell.angle_gamma   90.00
#
_symmetry.space_group_name_H-M   'P 1'
#
loop_
_entity.id
_entity.type
_entity.pdbx_description
1 polymer ?
#
loop_
_entity_poly.entity_id
_entity_poly.type
_entity_poly.pdbx_seq_one_letter_code
_entity_poly.pdbx_strand_id
1 'polypeptide(L)'
;MVADGKFGPATEKAVKEYQSSHQLVSDGIAGTNTLTSLGIPVEIGVDLSRHNGTVDFVTMANAGVKYAWIKCTEGTTHVNPGYELKFQQAREAGIQVGGYHFSRPDTYPSMQDALDESLNFLGALSKVGFYKGDLLPVLDVEAGLKTDDKYNVELTLKWLASVEKSLGVRPIIYTGKWAYDLYLKNGDPDHLDELKTYPLWIASYNTGVETERMASLWSEWDVWQWPGS
;
A
#
# COMPACT_ATOMS: atom_id res chain seq x y z
N MET A 1 -7.69 -31.21 4.75
CA MET A 1 -8.14 -29.98 4.08
C MET A 1 -7.42 -29.93 2.74
N VAL A 2 -8.10 -29.66 1.64
CA VAL A 2 -7.46 -29.44 0.34
C VAL A 2 -7.03 -27.98 0.31
N ALA A 3 -5.77 -27.71 -0.05
CA ALA A 3 -5.29 -26.34 -0.24
C ALA A 3 -5.85 -25.83 -1.59
N ASP A 4 -6.88 -24.98 -1.52
CA ASP A 4 -7.58 -24.42 -2.68
C ASP A 4 -7.19 -22.95 -2.91
N GLY A 5 -6.23 -22.41 -2.12
CA GLY A 5 -5.81 -21.01 -2.17
C GLY A 5 -6.79 -20.04 -1.55
N LYS A 6 -7.84 -20.53 -0.84
CA LYS A 6 -8.89 -19.69 -0.30
C LYS A 6 -8.87 -19.65 1.21
N PHE A 7 -8.96 -18.45 1.77
CA PHE A 7 -9.17 -18.26 3.20
C PHE A 7 -10.68 -18.21 3.49
N GLY A 8 -11.29 -19.39 3.59
CA GLY A 8 -12.72 -19.55 3.92
C GLY A 8 -12.98 -19.93 5.38
N PRO A 9 -14.25 -20.17 5.76
CA PRO A 9 -14.62 -20.53 7.15
C PRO A 9 -13.87 -21.74 7.71
N ALA A 10 -13.52 -22.71 6.87
CA ALA A 10 -12.74 -23.88 7.28
C ALA A 10 -11.29 -23.49 7.62
N THR A 11 -10.68 -22.57 6.88
CA THR A 11 -9.34 -22.05 7.14
C THR A 11 -9.34 -21.20 8.41
N GLU A 12 -10.32 -20.31 8.57
CA GLU A 12 -10.47 -19.50 9.78
C GLU A 12 -10.58 -20.38 11.03
N LYS A 13 -11.42 -21.44 10.96
CA LYS A 13 -11.54 -22.41 12.05
C LYS A 13 -10.20 -23.08 12.36
N ALA A 14 -9.47 -23.53 11.35
CA ALA A 14 -8.17 -24.16 11.54
C ALA A 14 -7.14 -23.18 12.14
N VAL A 15 -7.17 -21.92 11.75
CA VAL A 15 -6.33 -20.86 12.35
C VAL A 15 -6.68 -20.68 13.83
N LYS A 16 -7.96 -20.58 14.20
CA LYS A 16 -8.39 -20.48 15.60
C LYS A 16 -7.95 -21.67 16.45
N GLU A 17 -8.08 -22.87 15.90
CA GLU A 17 -7.64 -24.11 16.58
C GLU A 17 -6.11 -24.11 16.78
N TYR A 18 -5.35 -23.71 15.75
CA TYR A 18 -3.90 -23.56 15.84
C TYR A 18 -3.50 -22.54 16.90
N GLN A 19 -4.08 -21.34 16.83
CA GLN A 19 -3.83 -20.24 17.79
C GLN A 19 -4.09 -20.68 19.23
N SER A 20 -5.23 -21.34 19.49
CA SER A 20 -5.57 -21.86 20.81
C SER A 20 -4.55 -22.88 21.32
N SER A 21 -4.08 -23.78 20.44
CA SER A 21 -3.10 -24.81 20.83
C SER A 21 -1.69 -24.27 21.05
N HIS A 22 -1.38 -23.07 20.53
CA HIS A 22 -0.07 -22.41 20.65
C HIS A 22 -0.09 -21.19 21.58
N GLN A 23 -1.13 -21.06 22.42
CA GLN A 23 -1.28 -19.96 23.38
C GLN A 23 -1.30 -18.55 22.73
N LEU A 24 -1.76 -18.46 21.49
CA LEU A 24 -2.01 -17.21 20.79
C LEU A 24 -3.46 -16.76 21.00
N VAL A 25 -3.72 -15.47 20.70
CA VAL A 25 -5.09 -14.95 20.66
C VAL A 25 -5.85 -15.68 19.55
N SER A 26 -6.95 -16.37 19.90
CA SER A 26 -7.74 -17.18 18.95
C SER A 26 -8.78 -16.33 18.22
N ASP A 27 -8.32 -15.38 17.42
CA ASP A 27 -9.13 -14.46 16.63
C ASP A 27 -9.45 -15.00 15.21
N GLY A 28 -8.72 -16.02 14.77
CA GLY A 28 -8.85 -16.59 13.43
C GLY A 28 -8.10 -15.81 12.37
N ILE A 29 -7.30 -14.81 12.76
CA ILE A 29 -6.50 -13.99 11.85
C ILE A 29 -5.08 -14.54 11.81
N ALA A 30 -4.60 -14.92 10.63
CA ALA A 30 -3.21 -15.33 10.44
C ALA A 30 -2.28 -14.08 10.37
N GLY A 31 -2.30 -13.28 11.45
CA GLY A 31 -1.45 -12.11 11.63
C GLY A 31 -0.01 -12.47 12.02
N THR A 32 0.82 -11.44 12.30
CA THR A 32 2.26 -11.58 12.57
C THR A 32 2.58 -12.69 13.59
N ASN A 33 1.89 -12.71 14.73
CA ASN A 33 2.15 -13.71 15.78
C ASN A 33 1.87 -15.13 15.31
N THR A 34 0.79 -15.33 14.57
CA THR A 34 0.40 -16.64 14.02
C THR A 34 1.38 -17.09 12.95
N LEU A 35 1.74 -16.21 12.00
CA LEU A 35 2.68 -16.51 10.93
C LEU A 35 4.09 -16.81 11.48
N THR A 36 4.55 -16.00 12.43
CA THR A 36 5.83 -16.24 13.12
C THR A 36 5.84 -17.59 13.84
N SER A 37 4.74 -17.93 14.54
CA SER A 37 4.58 -19.23 15.21
C SER A 37 4.60 -20.40 14.22
N LEU A 38 4.09 -20.20 13.01
CA LEU A 38 4.16 -21.16 11.90
C LEU A 38 5.54 -21.24 11.24
N GLY A 39 6.51 -20.43 11.68
CA GLY A 39 7.84 -20.34 11.06
C GLY A 39 7.84 -19.59 9.72
N ILE A 40 6.79 -18.87 9.40
CA ILE A 40 6.70 -18.05 8.20
C ILE A 40 7.36 -16.70 8.50
N PRO A 41 8.41 -16.31 7.77
CA PRO A 41 9.06 -15.02 7.98
C PRO A 41 8.08 -13.88 7.67
N VAL A 42 7.91 -12.99 8.64
CA VAL A 42 7.08 -11.79 8.52
C VAL A 42 7.94 -10.58 8.79
N GLU A 43 7.89 -9.61 7.90
CA GLU A 43 8.52 -8.32 8.09
C GLU A 43 7.46 -7.25 8.33
N ILE A 44 7.66 -6.41 9.35
CA ILE A 44 6.68 -5.43 9.79
C ILE A 44 7.02 -4.08 9.17
N GLY A 45 6.04 -3.51 8.49
CA GLY A 45 6.06 -2.13 8.02
C GLY A 45 4.90 -1.32 8.58
N VAL A 46 5.03 -0.01 8.50
CA VAL A 46 3.99 0.96 8.87
C VAL A 46 3.80 1.98 7.77
N ASP A 47 2.61 2.52 7.65
CA ASP A 47 2.34 3.73 6.87
C ASP A 47 2.06 4.90 7.83
N LEU A 48 2.59 6.07 7.49
CA LEU A 48 2.57 7.24 8.36
C LEU A 48 2.18 8.50 7.59
N SER A 49 1.39 9.34 8.24
CA SER A 49 1.03 10.66 7.74
C SER A 49 1.12 11.72 8.86
N ARG A 50 0.63 12.92 8.58
CA ARG A 50 0.49 13.97 9.60
C ARG A 50 -0.42 13.56 10.76
N HIS A 51 -1.38 12.66 10.50
CA HIS A 51 -2.38 12.24 11.49
C HIS A 51 -1.79 11.41 12.64
N ASN A 52 -0.62 10.81 12.43
CA ASN A 52 0.08 10.05 13.47
C ASN A 52 0.86 10.94 14.46
N GLY A 53 0.85 12.28 14.29
CA GLY A 53 1.56 13.20 15.18
C GLY A 53 3.07 12.94 15.25
N THR A 54 3.62 13.02 16.46
CA THR A 54 5.03 12.68 16.74
C THR A 54 5.17 11.16 16.80
N VAL A 55 6.18 10.64 16.12
CA VAL A 55 6.47 9.20 16.04
C VAL A 55 7.84 8.94 16.67
N ASP A 56 7.91 7.94 17.54
CA ASP A 56 9.17 7.45 18.09
C ASP A 56 9.69 6.28 17.27
N PHE A 57 10.48 6.60 16.24
CA PHE A 57 11.05 5.61 15.34
C PHE A 57 12.06 4.66 16.02
N VAL A 58 12.73 5.11 17.10
CA VAL A 58 13.65 4.24 17.85
C VAL A 58 12.86 3.14 18.56
N THR A 59 11.78 3.50 19.24
CA THR A 59 10.88 2.51 19.86
C THR A 59 10.27 1.58 18.81
N MET A 60 9.87 2.08 17.63
CA MET A 60 9.37 1.25 16.55
C MET A 60 10.41 0.25 16.03
N ALA A 61 11.63 0.69 15.79
CA ALA A 61 12.72 -0.18 15.33
C ALA A 61 13.03 -1.28 16.37
N ASN A 62 13.06 -0.92 17.66
CA ASN A 62 13.24 -1.88 18.76
C ASN A 62 12.08 -2.88 18.88
N ALA A 63 10.86 -2.50 18.45
CA ALA A 63 9.70 -3.38 18.37
C ALA A 63 9.70 -4.26 17.11
N GLY A 64 10.71 -4.15 16.25
CA GLY A 64 10.87 -4.97 15.05
C GLY A 64 10.30 -4.38 13.77
N VAL A 65 9.85 -3.12 13.78
CA VAL A 65 9.44 -2.42 12.54
C VAL A 65 10.67 -2.19 11.68
N LYS A 66 10.62 -2.65 10.44
CA LYS A 66 11.71 -2.55 9.46
C LYS A 66 11.44 -1.55 8.35
N TYR A 67 10.19 -1.30 8.05
CA TYR A 67 9.74 -0.51 6.90
C TYR A 67 8.80 0.60 7.32
N ALA A 68 8.92 1.76 6.69
CA ALA A 68 7.98 2.87 6.88
C ALA A 68 7.69 3.57 5.54
N TRP A 69 6.43 3.62 5.13
CA TRP A 69 5.99 4.51 4.05
C TRP A 69 5.38 5.77 4.63
N ILE A 70 5.89 6.92 4.20
CA ILE A 70 5.51 8.22 4.74
C ILE A 70 4.76 9.02 3.67
N LYS A 71 3.55 9.51 4.00
CA LYS A 71 2.81 10.41 3.11
C LYS A 71 3.64 11.64 2.79
N CYS A 72 4.00 11.81 1.53
CA CYS A 72 4.73 12.99 1.06
C CYS A 72 3.78 14.06 0.55
N THR A 73 2.83 13.65 -0.29
CA THR A 73 1.97 14.59 -1.01
C THR A 73 0.55 14.06 -1.22
N GLU A 74 -0.35 14.94 -1.60
CA GLU A 74 -1.72 14.64 -2.01
C GLU A 74 -2.13 15.62 -3.11
N GLY A 75 -2.73 15.13 -4.18
CA GLY A 75 -3.13 15.96 -5.30
C GLY A 75 -1.95 16.75 -5.89
N THR A 76 -2.26 17.79 -6.65
CA THR A 76 -1.26 18.55 -7.42
C THR A 76 -0.36 19.46 -6.57
N THR A 77 -0.78 19.85 -5.36
CA THR A 77 -0.08 20.92 -4.61
C THR A 77 0.11 20.65 -3.13
N HIS A 78 -0.65 19.74 -2.53
CA HIS A 78 -0.54 19.51 -1.10
C HIS A 78 0.73 18.74 -0.78
N VAL A 79 1.53 19.29 0.13
CA VAL A 79 2.70 18.63 0.73
C VAL A 79 2.38 18.31 2.18
N ASN A 80 2.58 17.04 2.57
CA ASN A 80 2.24 16.58 3.92
C ASN A 80 3.22 17.16 4.95
N PRO A 81 2.74 17.94 5.95
CA PRO A 81 3.64 18.57 6.89
C PRO A 81 4.48 17.58 7.70
N GLY A 82 5.77 17.87 7.83
CA GLY A 82 6.70 17.09 8.66
C GLY A 82 7.15 15.75 8.04
N TYR A 83 6.86 15.49 6.76
CA TYR A 83 7.31 14.26 6.10
C TYR A 83 8.84 14.18 6.03
N GLU A 84 9.52 15.30 5.77
CA GLU A 84 10.99 15.35 5.67
C GLU A 84 11.64 14.91 6.98
N LEU A 85 11.14 15.43 8.11
CA LEU A 85 11.64 15.07 9.44
C LEU A 85 11.39 13.58 9.75
N LYS A 86 10.19 13.07 9.39
CA LYS A 86 9.88 11.64 9.57
C LYS A 86 10.82 10.75 8.75
N PHE A 87 11.13 11.12 7.50
CA PHE A 87 12.11 10.41 6.67
C PHE A 87 13.48 10.36 7.31
N GLN A 88 13.96 11.51 7.80
CA GLN A 88 15.26 11.60 8.48
C GLN A 88 15.28 10.70 9.73
N GLN A 89 14.29 10.84 10.61
CA GLN A 89 14.23 10.09 11.86
C GLN A 89 14.09 8.57 11.64
N ALA A 90 13.33 8.15 10.64
CA ALA A 90 13.21 6.74 10.28
C ALA A 90 14.56 6.15 9.84
N ARG A 91 15.28 6.85 8.95
CA ARG A 91 16.62 6.44 8.50
C ARG A 91 17.63 6.39 9.65
N GLU A 92 17.61 7.40 10.54
CA GLU A 92 18.49 7.44 11.74
C GLU A 92 18.21 6.28 12.70
N ALA A 93 16.96 5.82 12.77
CA ALA A 93 16.56 4.65 13.56
C ALA A 93 16.85 3.30 12.84
N GLY A 94 17.40 3.31 11.62
CA GLY A 94 17.68 2.12 10.85
C GLY A 94 16.44 1.49 10.17
N ILE A 95 15.33 2.22 10.09
CA ILE A 95 14.13 1.80 9.37
C ILE A 95 14.28 2.17 7.89
N GLN A 96 14.06 1.22 7.00
CA GLN A 96 14.03 1.49 5.57
C GLN A 96 12.76 2.27 5.23
N VAL A 97 12.90 3.36 4.47
CA VAL A 97 11.82 4.33 4.29
C VAL A 97 11.48 4.51 2.82
N GLY A 98 10.20 4.77 2.54
CA GLY A 98 9.68 5.18 1.24
C GLY A 98 8.63 6.26 1.37
N GLY A 99 8.27 6.85 0.23
CA GLY A 99 7.21 7.85 0.19
C GLY A 99 5.95 7.34 -0.49
N TYR A 100 4.80 7.87 -0.07
CA TYR A 100 3.57 7.68 -0.80
C TYR A 100 2.87 8.99 -1.15
N HIS A 101 2.13 8.94 -2.23
CA HIS A 101 1.30 10.01 -2.76
C HIS A 101 -0.16 9.58 -2.71
N PHE A 102 -1.03 10.40 -2.13
CA PHE A 102 -2.47 10.21 -2.17
C PHE A 102 -3.05 10.86 -3.43
N SER A 103 -3.54 10.07 -4.35
CA SER A 103 -4.10 10.56 -5.61
C SER A 103 -5.47 11.21 -5.43
N ARG A 104 -5.71 12.32 -6.13
CA ARG A 104 -6.95 13.12 -6.07
C ARG A 104 -7.52 13.43 -7.47
N PRO A 105 -7.72 12.41 -8.32
CA PRO A 105 -8.28 12.62 -9.66
C PRO A 105 -9.74 13.13 -9.62
N ASP A 106 -10.40 13.03 -8.47
CA ASP A 106 -11.74 13.54 -8.22
C ASP A 106 -11.82 15.06 -8.15
N THR A 107 -10.69 15.76 -8.00
CA THR A 107 -10.66 17.22 -7.84
C THR A 107 -10.60 17.94 -9.19
N TYR A 108 -9.69 17.51 -10.07
CA TYR A 108 -9.49 18.08 -11.42
C TYR A 108 -9.10 16.97 -12.38
N PRO A 109 -10.07 16.21 -12.93
CA PRO A 109 -9.77 15.03 -13.73
C PRO A 109 -9.23 15.39 -15.10
N SER A 110 -7.92 15.38 -15.26
CA SER A 110 -7.26 15.53 -16.56
C SER A 110 -5.94 14.76 -16.60
N MET A 111 -5.49 14.37 -17.78
CA MET A 111 -4.18 13.73 -17.94
C MET A 111 -3.04 14.65 -17.50
N GLN A 112 -3.24 15.97 -17.59
CA GLN A 112 -2.28 16.94 -17.07
C GLN A 112 -2.26 16.94 -15.55
N ASP A 113 -3.41 16.79 -14.90
CA ASP A 113 -3.51 16.72 -13.44
C ASP A 113 -2.74 15.51 -12.89
N ALA A 114 -2.86 14.33 -13.50
CA ALA A 114 -2.07 13.16 -13.12
C ALA A 114 -0.55 13.41 -13.25
N LEU A 115 -0.11 14.16 -14.27
CA LEU A 115 1.28 14.56 -14.39
C LEU A 115 1.68 15.56 -13.31
N ASP A 116 0.85 16.55 -13.02
CA ASP A 116 1.11 17.56 -11.99
C ASP A 116 1.16 16.93 -10.59
N GLU A 117 0.28 15.95 -10.30
CA GLU A 117 0.36 15.12 -9.08
C GLU A 117 1.70 14.36 -9.01
N SER A 118 2.14 13.74 -10.12
CA SER A 118 3.42 13.04 -10.16
C SER A 118 4.61 13.99 -9.93
N LEU A 119 4.58 15.20 -10.49
CA LEU A 119 5.62 16.22 -10.29
C LEU A 119 5.66 16.73 -8.85
N ASN A 120 4.49 16.92 -8.21
CA ASN A 120 4.40 17.27 -6.79
C ASN A 120 5.09 16.20 -5.93
N PHE A 121 4.82 14.93 -6.19
CA PHE A 121 5.43 13.81 -5.49
C PHE A 121 6.94 13.70 -5.72
N LEU A 122 7.39 13.78 -6.97
CA LEU A 122 8.81 13.75 -7.34
C LEU A 122 9.59 14.90 -6.71
N GLY A 123 8.99 16.08 -6.65
CA GLY A 123 9.55 17.24 -5.95
C GLY A 123 9.74 16.99 -4.45
N ALA A 124 8.77 16.34 -3.80
CA ALA A 124 8.89 15.95 -2.40
C ALA A 124 9.97 14.89 -2.17
N LEU A 125 10.01 13.84 -2.99
CA LEU A 125 11.04 12.80 -2.90
C LEU A 125 12.46 13.35 -3.11
N SER A 126 12.61 14.32 -4.01
CA SER A 126 13.89 15.00 -4.22
C SER A 126 14.42 15.71 -2.97
N LYS A 127 13.53 16.33 -2.18
CA LYS A 127 13.92 17.02 -0.94
C LYS A 127 14.45 16.07 0.15
N VAL A 128 13.93 14.84 0.21
CA VAL A 128 14.41 13.82 1.17
C VAL A 128 15.58 13.00 0.63
N GLY A 129 16.07 13.31 -0.57
CA GLY A 129 17.19 12.61 -1.20
C GLY A 129 16.84 11.14 -1.47
N PHE A 130 15.70 10.89 -2.13
CA PHE A 130 15.32 9.53 -2.54
C PHE A 130 16.42 8.88 -3.39
N TYR A 131 16.71 7.62 -3.13
CA TYR A 131 17.65 6.81 -3.91
C TYR A 131 17.11 5.38 -4.13
N LYS A 132 17.68 4.64 -5.09
CA LYS A 132 17.20 3.29 -5.48
C LYS A 132 17.26 2.23 -4.36
N GLY A 133 17.89 2.52 -3.22
CA GLY A 133 17.91 1.67 -2.04
C GLY A 133 16.77 1.94 -1.05
N ASP A 134 16.00 3.01 -1.24
CA ASP A 134 14.79 3.26 -0.47
C ASP A 134 13.67 2.30 -0.88
N LEU A 135 12.61 2.21 -0.08
CA LEU A 135 11.40 1.50 -0.45
C LEU A 135 10.80 2.08 -1.73
N LEU A 136 10.19 1.22 -2.53
CA LEU A 136 9.53 1.67 -3.75
C LEU A 136 8.48 2.75 -3.44
N PRO A 137 8.37 3.77 -4.30
CA PRO A 137 7.35 4.81 -4.17
C PRO A 137 5.96 4.21 -4.34
N VAL A 138 4.97 4.77 -3.63
CA VAL A 138 3.60 4.25 -3.63
C VAL A 138 2.63 5.30 -4.14
N LEU A 139 1.74 4.88 -5.03
CA LEU A 139 0.52 5.60 -5.40
C LEU A 139 -0.65 5.05 -4.59
N ASP A 140 -1.23 5.86 -3.75
CA ASP A 140 -2.39 5.55 -2.93
C ASP A 140 -3.66 5.93 -3.70
N VAL A 141 -4.40 4.90 -4.17
CA VAL A 141 -5.58 5.03 -5.03
C VAL A 141 -6.84 4.70 -4.23
N GLU A 142 -7.36 5.69 -3.54
CA GLU A 142 -8.56 5.61 -2.72
C GLU A 142 -9.63 6.66 -3.12
N ALA A 143 -9.34 7.48 -4.12
CA ALA A 143 -10.26 8.47 -4.68
C ALA A 143 -10.30 8.37 -6.20
N GLY A 144 -11.42 8.78 -6.78
CA GLY A 144 -11.62 8.75 -8.23
C GLY A 144 -12.98 9.27 -8.64
N LEU A 145 -13.19 9.34 -9.94
CA LEU A 145 -14.48 9.68 -10.54
C LEU A 145 -15.42 8.48 -10.40
N LYS A 146 -16.52 8.64 -9.70
CA LYS A 146 -17.49 7.54 -9.45
C LYS A 146 -18.20 7.00 -10.71
N THR A 147 -18.09 7.71 -11.81
CA THR A 147 -18.83 7.42 -13.04
C THR A 147 -17.93 7.06 -14.22
N ASP A 148 -16.62 7.01 -14.04
CA ASP A 148 -15.67 6.79 -15.12
C ASP A 148 -14.43 6.01 -14.70
N ASP A 149 -14.59 4.71 -14.48
CA ASP A 149 -13.51 3.79 -14.12
C ASP A 149 -12.41 3.76 -15.19
N LYS A 150 -12.78 3.85 -16.48
CA LYS A 150 -11.80 3.83 -17.58
C LYS A 150 -10.83 4.98 -17.46
N TYR A 151 -11.36 6.17 -17.24
CA TYR A 151 -10.56 7.37 -17.10
C TYR A 151 -9.72 7.35 -15.82
N ASN A 152 -10.26 6.83 -14.71
CA ASN A 152 -9.50 6.65 -13.48
C ASN A 152 -8.28 5.72 -13.68
N VAL A 153 -8.44 4.63 -14.42
CA VAL A 153 -7.32 3.71 -14.72
C VAL A 153 -6.28 4.40 -15.58
N GLU A 154 -6.70 5.17 -16.61
CA GLU A 154 -5.77 5.94 -17.44
C GLU A 154 -4.98 6.99 -16.63
N LEU A 155 -5.64 7.72 -15.71
CA LEU A 155 -4.99 8.69 -14.83
C LEU A 155 -3.97 7.99 -13.91
N THR A 156 -4.36 6.86 -13.33
CA THR A 156 -3.49 6.03 -12.49
C THR A 156 -2.25 5.59 -13.26
N LEU A 157 -2.40 5.00 -14.44
CA LEU A 157 -1.30 4.58 -15.29
C LEU A 157 -0.40 5.75 -15.71
N LYS A 158 -0.99 6.91 -15.98
CA LYS A 158 -0.24 8.11 -16.35
C LYS A 158 0.69 8.58 -15.25
N TRP A 159 0.20 8.58 -14.00
CA TRP A 159 1.01 8.91 -12.84
C TRP A 159 2.14 7.88 -12.63
N LEU A 160 1.79 6.59 -12.65
CA LEU A 160 2.74 5.48 -12.46
C LEU A 160 3.89 5.54 -13.48
N ALA A 161 3.55 5.67 -14.76
CA ALA A 161 4.53 5.76 -15.84
C ALA A 161 5.45 6.99 -15.71
N SER A 162 4.91 8.13 -15.26
CA SER A 162 5.69 9.36 -15.02
C SER A 162 6.73 9.16 -13.92
N VAL A 163 6.33 8.56 -12.80
CA VAL A 163 7.22 8.31 -11.64
C VAL A 163 8.24 7.22 -11.98
N GLU A 164 7.81 6.12 -12.60
CA GLU A 164 8.71 5.05 -13.06
C GLU A 164 9.81 5.57 -14.00
N LYS A 165 9.41 6.38 -14.98
CA LYS A 165 10.36 7.00 -15.93
C LYS A 165 11.36 7.93 -15.23
N SER A 166 10.91 8.68 -14.23
CA SER A 166 11.73 9.68 -13.55
C SER A 166 12.71 9.06 -12.56
N LEU A 167 12.28 8.03 -11.82
CA LEU A 167 13.08 7.41 -10.77
C LEU A 167 13.82 6.15 -11.23
N GLY A 168 13.39 5.55 -12.34
CA GLY A 168 13.93 4.29 -12.84
C GLY A 168 13.65 3.10 -11.91
N VAL A 169 12.59 3.19 -11.11
CA VAL A 169 12.05 2.12 -10.27
C VAL A 169 10.54 2.06 -10.44
N ARG A 170 9.98 0.86 -10.36
CA ARG A 170 8.55 0.62 -10.59
C ARG A 170 7.76 0.94 -9.32
N PRO A 171 6.79 1.89 -9.33
CA PRO A 171 5.99 2.22 -8.16
C PRO A 171 5.06 1.07 -7.76
N ILE A 172 4.63 1.07 -6.49
CA ILE A 172 3.59 0.20 -5.95
C ILE A 172 2.24 0.92 -6.06
N ILE A 173 1.19 0.18 -6.36
CA ILE A 173 -0.20 0.66 -6.23
C ILE A 173 -0.71 0.22 -4.86
N TYR A 174 -1.11 1.18 -4.01
CA TYR A 174 -1.90 0.90 -2.83
C TYR A 174 -3.38 1.13 -3.14
N THR A 175 -4.21 0.16 -2.84
CA THR A 175 -5.67 0.29 -2.91
C THR A 175 -6.37 -0.76 -2.06
N GLY A 176 -7.62 -0.49 -1.69
CA GLY A 176 -8.50 -1.48 -1.06
C GLY A 176 -9.56 -1.97 -2.05
N LYS A 177 -10.17 -3.13 -1.72
CA LYS A 177 -11.23 -3.69 -2.56
C LYS A 177 -12.36 -2.70 -2.83
N TRP A 178 -12.75 -1.91 -1.83
CA TRP A 178 -13.83 -0.92 -1.96
C TRP A 178 -13.49 0.17 -2.99
N ALA A 179 -12.23 0.63 -3.00
CA ALA A 179 -11.77 1.65 -3.95
C ALA A 179 -11.63 1.05 -5.36
N TYR A 180 -11.11 -0.17 -5.47
CA TYR A 180 -11.07 -0.91 -6.72
C TYR A 180 -12.47 -1.09 -7.33
N ASP A 181 -13.45 -1.55 -6.53
CA ASP A 181 -14.84 -1.75 -7.00
C ASP A 181 -15.51 -0.43 -7.41
N LEU A 182 -15.15 0.70 -6.80
CA LEU A 182 -15.75 2.01 -7.07
C LEU A 182 -15.10 2.77 -8.23
N TYR A 183 -13.81 2.55 -8.48
CA TYR A 183 -13.05 3.48 -9.31
C TYR A 183 -12.26 2.81 -10.45
N LEU A 184 -11.98 1.50 -10.37
CA LEU A 184 -11.04 0.87 -11.29
C LEU A 184 -11.63 -0.36 -12.02
N LYS A 185 -12.60 -1.03 -11.43
CA LYS A 185 -13.06 -2.37 -11.82
C LYS A 185 -13.51 -2.49 -13.28
N ASN A 186 -14.18 -1.44 -13.79
CA ASN A 186 -14.72 -1.42 -15.14
C ASN A 186 -13.82 -0.63 -16.11
N GLY A 187 -12.53 -0.56 -15.81
CA GLY A 187 -11.52 0.01 -16.68
C GLY A 187 -11.46 -0.67 -18.05
N ASP A 188 -10.74 -0.07 -18.98
CA ASP A 188 -10.46 -0.70 -20.25
C ASP A 188 -9.63 -1.98 -20.04
N PRO A 189 -9.96 -3.13 -20.66
CA PRO A 189 -9.24 -4.39 -20.46
C PRO A 189 -7.72 -4.29 -20.69
N ASP A 190 -7.28 -3.58 -21.73
CA ASP A 190 -5.87 -3.44 -22.05
C ASP A 190 -5.14 -2.60 -20.98
N HIS A 191 -5.80 -1.55 -20.48
CA HIS A 191 -5.28 -0.73 -19.38
C HIS A 191 -5.28 -1.48 -18.04
N LEU A 192 -6.28 -2.31 -17.78
CA LEU A 192 -6.28 -3.18 -16.60
C LEU A 192 -5.17 -4.23 -16.68
N ASP A 193 -4.90 -4.76 -17.88
CA ASP A 193 -3.78 -5.67 -18.14
C ASP A 193 -2.42 -5.00 -17.91
N GLU A 194 -2.29 -3.71 -18.22
CA GLU A 194 -1.11 -2.92 -17.88
C GLU A 194 -1.04 -2.65 -16.37
N LEU A 195 -2.15 -2.24 -15.74
CA LEU A 195 -2.22 -1.89 -14.33
C LEU A 195 -1.78 -3.05 -13.42
N LYS A 196 -2.25 -4.28 -13.71
CA LYS A 196 -1.88 -5.48 -12.93
C LYS A 196 -0.40 -5.86 -13.00
N THR A 197 0.37 -5.24 -13.90
CA THR A 197 1.82 -5.46 -13.97
C THR A 197 2.60 -4.67 -12.91
N TYR A 198 1.96 -3.72 -12.24
CA TYR A 198 2.54 -2.99 -11.12
C TYR A 198 2.36 -3.75 -9.81
N PRO A 199 3.34 -3.70 -8.89
CA PRO A 199 3.23 -4.31 -7.58
C PRO A 199 2.01 -3.79 -6.82
N LEU A 200 1.37 -4.67 -6.04
CA LEU A 200 0.18 -4.35 -5.27
C LEU A 200 0.46 -4.30 -3.76
N TRP A 201 0.09 -3.21 -3.14
CA TRP A 201 -0.12 -3.13 -1.69
C TRP A 201 -1.63 -3.11 -1.43
N ILE A 202 -2.14 -4.22 -0.92
CA ILE A 202 -3.57 -4.39 -0.67
C ILE A 202 -3.95 -3.94 0.74
N ALA A 203 -4.97 -3.06 0.84
CA ALA A 203 -5.65 -2.78 2.09
C ALA A 203 -6.82 -3.77 2.28
N SER A 204 -6.68 -4.66 3.24
CA SER A 204 -7.73 -5.60 3.61
C SER A 204 -7.83 -5.72 5.12
N TYR A 205 -8.89 -5.15 5.67
CA TYR A 205 -9.15 -5.10 7.12
C TYR A 205 -9.99 -6.26 7.63
N ASN A 206 -10.44 -7.13 6.74
CA ASN A 206 -11.21 -8.32 7.09
C ASN A 206 -10.37 -9.60 6.90
N THR A 207 -10.69 -10.62 7.66
CA THR A 207 -9.99 -11.90 7.71
C THR A 207 -10.01 -12.65 6.37
N GLY A 208 -9.15 -12.29 5.42
CA GLY A 208 -8.82 -13.13 4.27
C GLY A 208 -9.81 -13.22 3.11
N VAL A 209 -11.09 -12.92 3.30
CA VAL A 209 -12.14 -13.13 2.29
C VAL A 209 -12.11 -12.06 1.18
N GLU A 210 -11.60 -10.87 1.45
CA GLU A 210 -11.57 -9.77 0.46
C GLU A 210 -10.41 -9.86 -0.51
N THR A 211 -9.32 -10.53 -0.14
CA THR A 211 -8.18 -10.76 -1.04
C THR A 211 -8.57 -11.61 -2.24
N GLU A 212 -9.53 -12.56 -2.09
CA GLU A 212 -10.01 -13.38 -3.20
C GLU A 212 -10.69 -12.57 -4.32
N ARG A 213 -11.30 -11.44 -3.99
CA ARG A 213 -12.05 -10.65 -4.97
C ARG A 213 -11.17 -9.69 -5.78
N MET A 214 -10.00 -9.31 -5.26
CA MET A 214 -9.01 -8.56 -6.03
C MET A 214 -8.09 -9.48 -6.85
N ALA A 215 -8.02 -10.76 -6.51
CA ALA A 215 -7.33 -11.78 -7.30
C ALA A 215 -7.90 -11.95 -8.72
N SER A 216 -9.04 -11.31 -9.05
CA SER A 216 -9.50 -11.23 -10.44
C SER A 216 -8.60 -10.34 -11.32
N LEU A 217 -7.91 -9.35 -10.75
CA LEU A 217 -6.99 -8.48 -11.47
C LEU A 217 -5.52 -8.81 -11.14
N TRP A 218 -5.17 -8.82 -9.86
CA TRP A 218 -3.83 -9.23 -9.42
C TRP A 218 -3.89 -10.65 -8.87
N SER A 219 -3.00 -11.52 -9.34
CA SER A 219 -2.86 -12.91 -8.84
C SER A 219 -2.14 -12.97 -7.49
N GLU A 220 -1.37 -11.92 -7.16
CA GLU A 220 -0.52 -11.84 -5.97
C GLU A 220 -0.51 -10.40 -5.43
N TRP A 221 -0.08 -10.23 -4.20
CA TRP A 221 0.23 -8.93 -3.60
C TRP A 221 1.63 -8.95 -3.02
N ASP A 222 2.28 -7.78 -2.99
CA ASP A 222 3.63 -7.61 -2.45
C ASP A 222 3.60 -7.15 -0.99
N VAL A 223 2.58 -6.34 -0.63
CA VAL A 223 2.39 -5.80 0.71
C VAL A 223 0.93 -5.95 1.10
N TRP A 224 0.69 -6.35 2.33
CA TRP A 224 -0.66 -6.44 2.90
C TRP A 224 -0.80 -5.53 4.12
N GLN A 225 -1.75 -4.59 4.06
CA GLN A 225 -2.15 -3.79 5.20
C GLN A 225 -3.34 -4.45 5.89
N TRP A 226 -3.13 -4.82 7.15
CA TRP A 226 -4.19 -5.36 7.99
C TRP A 226 -4.61 -4.37 9.08
N PRO A 227 -5.78 -4.54 9.75
CA PRO A 227 -6.11 -3.75 10.93
C PRO A 227 -5.11 -4.08 12.04
N GLY A 228 -4.42 -3.07 12.53
CA GLY A 228 -3.56 -3.21 13.70
C GLY A 228 -4.39 -3.70 14.90
N SER A 229 -3.91 -4.72 15.59
CA SER A 229 -4.45 -5.18 16.88
C SER A 229 -3.99 -4.26 18.00
#